data_70cb549ac23dd5173c5ba7340058808b
#
_entry.id   70cb549ac23dd5173c5ba7340058808b
#
_cell.length_a   1.000
_cell.length_b   1.000
_cell.length_c   1.000
_cell.angle_alpha   90.00
_cell.angle_beta   90.00
_cell.angle_gamma   90.00
#
_symmetry.space_group_name_H-M   'P 1'
#
loop_
_entity.id
_entity.type
_entity.pdbx_description
1 polymer ?
#
loop_
_entity_poly.entity_id
_entity_poly.type
_entity_poly.pdbx_seq_one_letter_code
_entity_poly.pdbx_strand_id
1 'polypeptide(L)'
;RLASLDQLQRVVHLGGFSKSLAANLRVGFVACHPALARALTDLKMLVGLTSPEFGERVVFRVLSEGHYRRHLDRLRGRLAAAQEPALRAIERLGLRPFATPGVGMFVWADAGVDTNPVARAMLDGGYLMAPGSLFLPDQRPSTWMRFNIANCTNPRMLEALDATLQRAGRA
;
A
#
# COMPACT_ATOMS: atom_id res chain seq x y z
N ARG A 1 16.79 -3.48 8.90
CA ARG A 1 16.03 -4.48 8.11
C ARG A 1 16.70 -5.83 8.23
N LEU A 2 15.96 -6.94 8.13
CA LEU A 2 16.53 -8.28 8.22
C LEU A 2 17.69 -8.48 7.24
N ALA A 3 17.56 -8.02 6.00
CA ALA A 3 18.59 -8.12 4.99
C ALA A 3 19.94 -7.44 5.39
N SER A 4 19.90 -6.37 6.18
CA SER A 4 21.12 -5.71 6.66
C SER A 4 21.77 -6.43 7.85
N LEU A 5 21.02 -7.22 8.58
CA LEU A 5 21.55 -8.08 9.66
C LEU A 5 22.15 -9.37 9.12
N ASP A 6 21.46 -10.00 8.17
CA ASP A 6 21.83 -11.26 7.55
C ASP A 6 22.87 -11.12 6.42
N GLN A 7 23.12 -9.89 5.96
CA GLN A 7 23.99 -9.58 4.81
C GLN A 7 23.64 -10.38 3.54
N LEU A 8 22.34 -10.62 3.34
CA LEU A 8 21.78 -11.36 2.20
C LEU A 8 22.21 -12.84 2.10
N GLN A 9 22.68 -13.45 3.18
CA GLN A 9 23.08 -14.86 3.18
C GLN A 9 21.88 -15.80 3.03
N ARG A 10 20.77 -15.48 3.72
CA ARG A 10 19.52 -16.26 3.70
C ARG A 10 18.28 -15.41 3.39
N VAL A 11 18.37 -14.10 3.53
CA VAL A 11 17.30 -13.15 3.30
C VAL A 11 17.30 -12.69 1.84
N VAL A 12 16.15 -12.83 1.18
CA VAL A 12 15.89 -12.21 -0.13
C VAL A 12 15.09 -10.93 0.11
N HIS A 13 15.65 -9.79 -0.28
CA HIS A 13 15.00 -8.49 -0.15
C HIS A 13 14.40 -8.07 -1.50
N LEU A 14 13.07 -7.96 -1.54
CA LEU A 14 12.33 -7.44 -2.69
C LEU A 14 12.03 -5.96 -2.45
N GLY A 15 12.28 -5.14 -3.45
CA GLY A 15 11.98 -3.73 -3.41
C GLY A 15 11.44 -3.21 -4.73
N GLY A 16 10.76 -2.07 -4.68
CA GLY A 16 10.21 -1.46 -5.87
C GLY A 16 9.97 0.03 -5.71
N PHE A 17 9.93 0.74 -6.83
CA PHE A 17 9.79 2.18 -6.88
C PHE A 17 8.35 2.64 -7.15
N SER A 18 7.41 1.70 -7.35
CA SER A 18 6.02 2.00 -7.68
C SER A 18 5.27 2.83 -6.62
N LYS A 19 5.61 2.68 -5.33
CA LYS A 19 4.97 3.41 -4.23
C LYS A 19 5.79 4.60 -3.74
N SER A 20 7.09 4.57 -3.99
CA SER A 20 8.02 5.57 -3.51
C SER A 20 8.48 6.57 -4.56
N LEU A 21 8.23 6.31 -5.85
CA LEU A 21 8.57 7.19 -6.96
C LEU A 21 7.39 7.32 -7.94
N ALA A 22 7.17 6.31 -8.79
CA ALA A 22 6.05 6.31 -9.74
C ALA A 22 5.69 4.89 -10.17
N ALA A 23 4.39 4.57 -10.16
CA ALA A 23 3.89 3.23 -10.46
C ALA A 23 4.10 2.83 -11.94
N ASN A 24 4.04 3.79 -12.86
CA ASN A 24 4.17 3.60 -14.29
C ASN A 24 5.61 3.33 -14.77
N LEU A 25 6.63 3.57 -13.96
CA LEU A 25 8.01 3.21 -14.30
C LEU A 25 8.24 1.70 -14.33
N ARG A 26 7.44 0.92 -13.61
CA ARG A 26 7.50 -0.55 -13.54
C ARG A 26 8.88 -1.10 -13.17
N VAL A 27 9.62 -0.39 -12.30
CA VAL A 27 10.97 -0.77 -11.86
C VAL A 27 10.93 -1.29 -10.43
N GLY A 28 11.57 -2.43 -10.21
CA GLY A 28 11.81 -3.04 -8.92
C GLY A 28 13.17 -3.73 -8.90
N PHE A 29 13.54 -4.28 -7.76
CA PHE A 29 14.80 -5.01 -7.60
C PHE A 29 14.65 -6.18 -6.64
N VAL A 30 15.53 -7.15 -6.81
CA VAL A 30 15.75 -8.25 -5.89
C VAL A 30 17.21 -8.17 -5.41
N ALA A 31 17.40 -8.14 -4.10
CA ALA A 31 18.72 -8.24 -3.49
C ALA A 31 18.80 -9.55 -2.69
N CYS A 32 19.74 -10.42 -3.05
CA CYS A 32 19.87 -11.76 -2.50
C CYS A 32 21.31 -12.26 -2.63
N HIS A 33 21.58 -13.46 -2.12
CA HIS A 33 22.89 -14.11 -2.28
C HIS A 33 23.29 -14.20 -3.77
N PRO A 34 24.57 -13.98 -4.14
CA PRO A 34 25.03 -13.93 -5.53
C PRO A 34 24.68 -15.16 -6.40
N ALA A 35 24.70 -16.35 -5.80
CA ALA A 35 24.32 -17.57 -6.53
C ALA A 35 22.84 -17.56 -6.97
N LEU A 36 21.94 -17.10 -6.08
CA LEU A 36 20.53 -16.95 -6.40
C LEU A 36 20.31 -15.81 -7.41
N ALA A 37 21.04 -14.69 -7.28
CA ALA A 37 20.93 -13.57 -8.21
C ALA A 37 21.27 -13.99 -9.64
N ARG A 38 22.33 -14.80 -9.83
CA ARG A 38 22.68 -15.36 -11.17
C ARG A 38 21.55 -16.21 -11.73
N ALA A 39 21.05 -17.19 -10.95
CA ALA A 39 19.96 -18.05 -11.39
C ALA A 39 18.68 -17.27 -11.75
N LEU A 40 18.35 -16.24 -10.98
CA LEU A 40 17.20 -15.34 -11.27
C LEU A 40 17.43 -14.49 -12.53
N THR A 41 18.67 -14.09 -12.81
CA THR A 41 19.02 -13.35 -14.03
C THR A 41 18.84 -14.25 -15.27
N ASP A 42 19.34 -15.48 -15.21
CA ASP A 42 19.18 -16.46 -16.29
C ASP A 42 17.70 -16.75 -16.56
N LEU A 43 16.92 -16.95 -15.49
CA LEU A 43 15.47 -17.17 -15.61
C LEU A 43 14.75 -15.94 -16.18
N LYS A 44 15.13 -14.73 -15.76
CA LYS A 44 14.56 -13.48 -16.30
C LYS A 44 14.78 -13.39 -17.83
N MET A 45 15.97 -13.74 -18.31
CA MET A 45 16.26 -13.77 -19.75
C MET A 45 15.36 -14.74 -20.51
N LEU A 46 15.07 -15.91 -19.93
CA LEU A 46 14.21 -16.91 -20.55
C LEU A 46 12.74 -16.49 -20.57
N VAL A 47 12.25 -15.85 -19.50
CA VAL A 47 10.81 -15.53 -19.32
C VAL A 47 10.42 -14.20 -19.95
N GLY A 48 11.27 -13.19 -19.86
CA GLY A 48 10.90 -11.82 -20.20
C GLY A 48 11.96 -11.03 -20.98
N LEU A 49 13.06 -11.68 -21.39
CA LEU A 49 14.21 -11.11 -22.09
C LEU A 49 14.85 -9.97 -21.27
N THR A 50 14.22 -8.78 -21.25
CA THR A 50 14.75 -7.60 -20.55
C THR A 50 13.63 -6.74 -19.99
N SER A 51 13.98 -5.87 -19.04
CA SER A 51 13.08 -4.81 -18.57
C SER A 51 13.18 -3.59 -19.49
N PRO A 52 12.14 -2.72 -19.53
CA PRO A 52 12.20 -1.46 -20.29
C PRO A 52 13.33 -0.56 -19.78
N GLU A 53 14.32 -0.29 -20.59
CA GLU A 53 15.52 0.49 -20.24
C GLU A 53 15.18 1.91 -19.81
N PHE A 54 14.17 2.53 -20.40
CA PHE A 54 13.76 3.88 -20.05
C PHE A 54 13.43 4.04 -18.57
N GLY A 55 12.60 3.13 -18.01
CA GLY A 55 12.26 3.17 -16.60
C GLY A 55 13.47 2.99 -15.69
N GLU A 56 14.36 2.07 -16.03
CA GLU A 56 15.59 1.82 -15.28
C GLU A 56 16.55 3.02 -15.32
N ARG A 57 16.72 3.66 -16.48
CA ARG A 57 17.55 4.88 -16.61
C ARG A 57 16.99 6.07 -15.82
N VAL A 58 15.67 6.26 -15.80
CA VAL A 58 15.03 7.30 -14.98
C VAL A 58 15.30 7.06 -13.51
N VAL A 59 15.08 5.82 -13.03
CA VAL A 59 15.33 5.46 -11.63
C VAL A 59 16.81 5.65 -11.28
N PHE A 60 17.72 5.21 -12.15
CA PHE A 60 19.17 5.38 -11.95
C PHE A 60 19.54 6.86 -11.77
N ARG A 61 19.07 7.74 -12.65
CA ARG A 61 19.30 9.18 -12.56
C ARG A 61 18.79 9.77 -11.24
N VAL A 62 17.56 9.46 -10.90
CA VAL A 62 16.91 9.96 -9.68
C VAL A 62 17.65 9.50 -8.42
N LEU A 63 18.22 8.30 -8.43
CA LEU A 63 19.03 7.76 -7.34
C LEU A 63 20.42 8.44 -7.29
N SER A 64 21.15 8.48 -8.42
CA SER A 64 22.54 8.97 -8.49
C SER A 64 22.65 10.48 -8.22
N GLU A 65 21.66 11.27 -8.60
CA GLU A 65 21.60 12.72 -8.37
C GLU A 65 21.05 13.10 -6.98
N GLY A 66 20.75 12.11 -6.11
CA GLY A 66 20.25 12.33 -4.75
C GLY A 66 18.81 12.86 -4.65
N HIS A 67 18.11 12.93 -5.78
CA HIS A 67 16.72 13.39 -5.81
C HIS A 67 15.77 12.46 -5.07
N TYR A 68 16.03 11.16 -5.11
CA TYR A 68 15.21 10.14 -4.45
C TYR A 68 15.12 10.34 -2.93
N ARG A 69 16.25 10.60 -2.27
CA ARG A 69 16.27 10.81 -0.81
C ARG A 69 15.42 12.02 -0.43
N ARG A 70 15.64 13.16 -1.08
CA ARG A 70 14.85 14.38 -0.84
C ARG A 70 13.35 14.18 -1.11
N HIS A 71 13.02 13.40 -2.14
CA HIS A 71 11.62 13.05 -2.44
C HIS A 71 11.02 12.19 -1.34
N LEU A 72 11.71 11.16 -0.85
CA LEU A 72 11.25 10.31 0.24
C LEU A 72 11.02 11.08 1.54
N ASP A 73 11.89 12.02 1.88
CA ASP A 73 11.77 12.80 3.10
C ASP A 73 10.53 13.71 3.03
N ARG A 74 10.27 14.34 1.89
CA ARG A 74 9.03 15.08 1.66
C ARG A 74 7.79 14.18 1.72
N LEU A 75 7.84 13.00 1.11
CA LEU A 75 6.74 12.05 1.11
C LEU A 75 6.42 11.56 2.53
N ARG A 76 7.45 11.22 3.31
CA ARG A 76 7.30 10.84 4.73
C ARG A 76 6.67 11.95 5.56
N GLY A 77 7.10 13.19 5.39
CA GLY A 77 6.51 14.33 6.06
C GLY A 77 5.02 14.52 5.73
N ARG A 78 4.65 14.37 4.45
CA ARG A 78 3.24 14.43 4.02
C ARG A 78 2.39 13.30 4.60
N LEU A 79 2.93 12.08 4.61
CA LEU A 79 2.24 10.93 5.19
C LEU A 79 2.06 11.10 6.71
N ALA A 80 3.09 11.54 7.41
CA ALA A 80 3.02 11.80 8.85
C ALA A 80 1.95 12.87 9.19
N ALA A 81 1.89 13.95 8.41
CA ALA A 81 0.89 14.99 8.59
C ALA A 81 -0.55 14.52 8.28
N ALA A 82 -0.71 13.57 7.36
CA ALA A 82 -2.02 13.04 6.99
C ALA A 82 -2.54 11.97 7.97
N GLN A 83 -1.67 11.36 8.75
CA GLN A 83 -1.98 10.19 9.57
C GLN A 83 -3.01 10.47 10.67
N GLU A 84 -2.75 11.48 11.49
CA GLU A 84 -3.63 11.81 12.62
C GLU A 84 -5.03 12.27 12.18
N PRO A 85 -5.17 13.18 11.18
CA PRO A 85 -6.49 13.50 10.63
C PRO A 85 -7.24 12.30 10.06
N ALA A 86 -6.55 11.37 9.40
CA ALA A 86 -7.16 10.16 8.87
C ALA A 86 -7.67 9.24 9.98
N LEU A 87 -6.88 9.02 11.04
CA LEU A 87 -7.29 8.22 12.19
C LEU A 87 -8.53 8.81 12.86
N ARG A 88 -8.51 10.11 13.17
CA ARG A 88 -9.68 10.79 13.74
C ARG A 88 -10.93 10.69 12.86
N ALA A 89 -10.77 10.71 11.53
CA ALA A 89 -11.89 10.55 10.62
C ALA A 89 -12.47 9.13 10.67
N ILE A 90 -11.61 8.11 10.70
CA ILE A 90 -11.99 6.70 10.81
C ILE A 90 -12.68 6.42 12.16
N GLU A 91 -12.12 6.92 13.26
CA GLU A 91 -12.69 6.76 14.61
C GLU A 91 -14.04 7.47 14.79
N ARG A 92 -14.21 8.66 14.19
CA ARG A 92 -15.51 9.37 14.19
C ARG A 92 -16.61 8.60 13.47
N LEU A 93 -16.27 7.82 12.48
CA LEU A 93 -17.19 6.86 11.86
C LEU A 93 -17.40 5.62 12.75
N GLY A 94 -16.81 5.58 13.95
CA GLY A 94 -16.87 4.48 14.89
C GLY A 94 -16.14 3.23 14.40
N LEU A 95 -15.29 3.29 13.37
CA LEU A 95 -14.42 2.20 12.95
C LEU A 95 -13.27 2.05 13.96
N ARG A 96 -12.84 0.82 14.20
CA ARG A 96 -11.80 0.51 15.18
C ARG A 96 -10.49 0.18 14.47
N PRO A 97 -9.47 1.07 14.49
CA PRO A 97 -8.16 0.74 13.95
C PRO A 97 -7.54 -0.47 14.65
N PHE A 98 -6.89 -1.36 13.88
CA PHE A 98 -6.17 -2.53 14.41
C PHE A 98 -5.02 -2.14 15.33
N ALA A 99 -4.30 -1.12 14.95
CA ALA A 99 -3.21 -0.52 15.73
C ALA A 99 -3.04 0.93 15.31
N THR A 100 -2.43 1.72 16.19
CA THR A 100 -1.96 3.07 15.80
C THR A 100 -0.87 2.90 14.73
N PRO A 101 -1.08 3.34 13.49
CA PRO A 101 -0.09 3.19 12.45
C PRO A 101 1.18 3.96 12.83
N GLY A 102 2.33 3.31 12.71
CA GLY A 102 3.61 4.00 12.78
C GLY A 102 3.85 4.80 11.49
N VAL A 103 4.75 4.32 10.62
CA VAL A 103 5.00 4.94 9.32
C VAL A 103 4.38 4.07 8.23
N GLY A 104 3.26 4.52 7.65
CA GLY A 104 2.57 3.76 6.60
C GLY A 104 1.52 4.60 5.88
N MET A 105 1.09 4.14 4.71
CA MET A 105 0.07 4.82 3.90
C MET A 105 -1.33 4.22 4.09
N PHE A 106 -1.47 3.22 4.93
CA PHE A 106 -2.75 2.52 5.13
C PHE A 106 -3.09 2.37 6.61
N VAL A 107 -4.38 2.44 6.90
CA VAL A 107 -4.99 2.02 8.16
C VAL A 107 -5.81 0.78 7.89
N TRP A 108 -5.70 -0.22 8.76
CA TRP A 108 -6.53 -1.41 8.81
C TRP A 108 -7.54 -1.22 9.93
N ALA A 109 -8.83 -1.18 9.64
CA ALA A 109 -9.85 -0.90 10.63
C ALA A 109 -11.03 -1.88 10.53
N ASP A 110 -11.58 -2.21 11.68
CA ASP A 110 -12.77 -3.05 11.83
C ASP A 110 -14.03 -2.18 11.71
N ALA A 111 -14.90 -2.53 10.78
CA ALA A 111 -16.17 -1.87 10.55
C ALA A 111 -17.33 -2.47 11.38
N GLY A 112 -17.15 -3.64 12.00
CA GLY A 112 -18.18 -4.35 12.76
C GLY A 112 -19.26 -5.02 11.89
N VAL A 113 -19.23 -4.82 10.57
CA VAL A 113 -20.15 -5.41 9.58
C VAL A 113 -19.36 -6.01 8.42
N ASP A 114 -19.95 -6.91 7.64
CA ASP A 114 -19.30 -7.41 6.42
C ASP A 114 -18.99 -6.26 5.46
N THR A 115 -17.70 -6.11 5.13
CA THR A 115 -17.22 -4.99 4.31
C THR A 115 -17.38 -5.22 2.80
N ASN A 116 -17.76 -6.41 2.34
CA ASN A 116 -18.00 -6.68 0.92
C ASN A 116 -19.21 -5.91 0.36
N PRO A 117 -20.41 -5.97 0.99
CA PRO A 117 -21.54 -5.16 0.57
C PRO A 117 -21.26 -3.65 0.68
N VAL A 118 -20.54 -3.23 1.74
CA VAL A 118 -20.14 -1.83 1.92
C VAL A 118 -19.26 -1.36 0.77
N ALA A 119 -18.22 -2.13 0.42
CA ALA A 119 -17.32 -1.78 -0.68
C ALA A 119 -18.02 -1.71 -2.04
N ARG A 120 -19.01 -2.59 -2.27
CA ARG A 120 -19.84 -2.58 -3.49
C ARG A 120 -20.71 -1.32 -3.56
N ALA A 121 -21.44 -0.99 -2.51
CA ALA A 121 -22.26 0.21 -2.47
C ALA A 121 -21.43 1.51 -2.59
N MET A 122 -20.24 1.54 -2.02
CA MET A 122 -19.30 2.66 -2.19
C MET A 122 -18.81 2.77 -3.62
N LEU A 123 -18.55 1.66 -4.32
CA LEU A 123 -18.15 1.65 -5.73
C LEU A 123 -19.26 2.23 -6.62
N ASP A 124 -20.52 1.91 -6.38
CA ASP A 124 -21.66 2.49 -7.09
C ASP A 124 -21.72 4.01 -6.90
N GLY A 125 -21.27 4.52 -5.73
CA GLY A 125 -21.08 5.94 -5.44
C GLY A 125 -19.78 6.56 -5.99
N GLY A 126 -18.97 5.80 -6.74
CA GLY A 126 -17.70 6.26 -7.33
C GLY A 126 -16.49 6.18 -6.40
N TYR A 127 -16.58 5.47 -5.27
CA TYR A 127 -15.49 5.32 -4.31
C TYR A 127 -14.97 3.88 -4.26
N LEU A 128 -13.73 3.67 -4.71
CA LEU A 128 -13.08 2.36 -4.65
C LEU A 128 -12.55 2.11 -3.23
N MET A 129 -13.14 1.13 -2.54
CA MET A 129 -12.73 0.68 -1.21
C MET A 129 -12.07 -0.71 -1.28
N ALA A 130 -11.30 -1.06 -0.24
CA ALA A 130 -10.63 -2.35 -0.16
C ALA A 130 -11.16 -3.16 1.03
N PRO A 131 -12.18 -4.04 0.80
CA PRO A 131 -12.74 -4.89 1.84
C PRO A 131 -11.74 -5.93 2.32
N GLY A 132 -11.93 -6.40 3.56
CA GLY A 132 -11.01 -7.32 4.21
C GLY A 132 -10.87 -8.67 3.51
N SER A 133 -11.91 -9.13 2.85
CA SER A 133 -11.88 -10.39 2.08
C SER A 133 -10.75 -10.44 1.04
N LEU A 134 -10.35 -9.30 0.45
CA LEU A 134 -9.23 -9.22 -0.51
C LEU A 134 -7.87 -9.59 0.10
N PHE A 135 -7.77 -9.63 1.42
CA PHE A 135 -6.53 -9.92 2.16
C PHE A 135 -6.55 -11.29 2.81
N LEU A 136 -7.61 -12.07 2.60
CA LEU A 136 -7.75 -13.43 3.09
C LEU A 136 -7.58 -14.43 1.94
N PRO A 137 -6.83 -15.53 2.14
CA PRO A 137 -6.59 -16.52 1.09
C PRO A 137 -7.86 -17.14 0.51
N ASP A 138 -8.88 -17.34 1.36
CA ASP A 138 -10.19 -17.92 1.03
C ASP A 138 -11.24 -16.87 0.66
N GLN A 139 -10.88 -15.58 0.69
CA GLN A 139 -11.76 -14.45 0.38
C GLN A 139 -13.10 -14.44 1.14
N ARG A 140 -13.16 -15.10 2.31
CA ARG A 140 -14.36 -15.13 3.15
C ARG A 140 -14.78 -13.71 3.58
N PRO A 141 -16.06 -13.50 3.94
CA PRO A 141 -16.55 -12.25 4.50
C PRO A 141 -15.68 -11.78 5.68
N SER A 142 -15.48 -10.47 5.78
CA SER A 142 -14.65 -9.86 6.80
C SER A 142 -15.22 -8.52 7.23
N THR A 143 -15.15 -8.24 8.53
CA THR A 143 -15.53 -6.92 9.07
C THR A 143 -14.44 -5.88 8.91
N TRP A 144 -13.26 -6.27 8.49
CA TRP A 144 -12.11 -5.40 8.32
C TRP A 144 -12.10 -4.70 6.95
N MET A 145 -11.51 -3.51 6.91
CA MET A 145 -11.34 -2.73 5.68
C MET A 145 -10.01 -1.95 5.72
N ARG A 146 -9.38 -1.79 4.55
CA ARG A 146 -8.15 -1.02 4.42
C ARG A 146 -8.45 0.39 3.88
N PHE A 147 -7.94 1.38 4.57
CA PHE A 147 -8.06 2.80 4.21
C PHE A 147 -6.71 3.37 3.79
N ASN A 148 -6.71 4.21 2.75
CA ASN A 148 -5.53 4.99 2.37
C ASN A 148 -5.58 6.33 3.11
N ILE A 149 -4.60 6.61 3.98
CA ILE A 149 -4.57 7.81 4.81
C ILE A 149 -4.56 9.12 4.00
N ALA A 150 -4.02 9.09 2.78
CA ALA A 150 -4.00 10.29 1.93
C ALA A 150 -5.39 10.74 1.46
N ASN A 151 -6.38 9.84 1.47
CA ASN A 151 -7.74 10.09 0.96
C ASN A 151 -8.83 9.98 2.03
N CYS A 152 -8.49 9.55 3.27
CA CYS A 152 -9.46 9.32 4.34
C CYS A 152 -10.10 10.58 4.92
N THR A 153 -9.70 11.76 4.50
CA THR A 153 -10.25 13.03 4.99
C THR A 153 -11.19 13.71 4.01
N ASN A 154 -11.56 13.05 2.90
CA ASN A 154 -12.52 13.58 1.95
C ASN A 154 -13.94 13.56 2.57
N PRO A 155 -14.59 14.73 2.81
CA PRO A 155 -15.86 14.77 3.52
C PRO A 155 -16.98 13.99 2.81
N ARG A 156 -17.08 14.13 1.48
CA ARG A 156 -18.12 13.42 0.69
C ARG A 156 -17.97 11.91 0.76
N MET A 157 -16.72 11.42 0.75
CA MET A 157 -16.45 9.98 0.89
C MET A 157 -16.82 9.50 2.29
N LEU A 158 -16.52 10.29 3.34
CA LEU A 158 -16.85 9.95 4.73
C LEU A 158 -18.36 9.93 4.97
N GLU A 159 -19.10 10.90 4.45
CA GLU A 159 -20.59 10.95 4.50
C GLU A 159 -21.21 9.75 3.79
N ALA A 160 -20.75 9.42 2.59
CA ALA A 160 -21.22 8.26 1.84
C ALA A 160 -20.91 6.94 2.56
N LEU A 161 -19.72 6.83 3.17
CA LEU A 161 -19.33 5.65 3.93
C LEU A 161 -20.16 5.50 5.20
N ASP A 162 -20.38 6.57 5.95
CA ASP A 162 -21.22 6.56 7.16
C ASP A 162 -22.66 6.08 6.83
N ALA A 163 -23.29 6.71 5.85
CA ALA A 163 -24.63 6.30 5.40
C ALA A 163 -24.68 4.84 4.92
N THR A 164 -23.60 4.34 4.34
CA THR A 164 -23.53 2.94 3.87
C THR A 164 -23.33 1.97 5.03
N LEU A 165 -22.51 2.31 6.03
CA LEU A 165 -22.31 1.51 7.23
C LEU A 165 -23.60 1.40 8.06
N GLN A 166 -24.34 2.50 8.22
CA GLN A 166 -25.63 2.50 8.91
C GLN A 166 -26.64 1.57 8.22
N ARG A 167 -26.74 1.63 6.89
CA ARG A 167 -27.62 0.71 6.11
C ARG A 167 -27.18 -0.76 6.20
N ALA A 168 -25.90 -1.03 6.41
CA ALA A 168 -25.37 -2.39 6.57
C ALA A 168 -25.65 -3.01 7.95
N GLY A 169 -26.39 -2.32 8.84
CA GLY A 169 -26.79 -2.82 10.14
C GLY A 169 -25.83 -2.49 11.28
N ARG A 170 -25.05 -1.44 11.13
CA ARG A 170 -24.27 -0.90 12.23
C ARG A 170 -25.19 -0.03 13.09
N ALA A 171 -25.53 -0.56 14.29
CA ALA A 171 -26.27 0.20 15.30
C ALA A 171 -25.34 1.17 16.05
#